data_608acf65908d00dab8b5e36e9941d50b
#
_entry.id   608acf65908d00dab8b5e36e9941d50b
#
_cell.length_a   1.000
_cell.length_b   1.000
_cell.length_c   1.000
_cell.angle_alpha   90.00
_cell.angle_beta   90.00
_cell.angle_gamma   90.00
#
_symmetry.space_group_name_H-M   'P 1'
#
loop_
_entity.id
_entity.type
_entity.pdbx_description
1 polymer ?
#
loop_
_entity_poly.entity_id
_entity_poly.type
_entity_poly.pdbx_seq_one_letter_code
_entity_poly.pdbx_strand_id
1 'polypeptide(L)'
;MQSIFKGIAAAAAIVAATGFVSGDAAAQGRVTIGTNPQGSLYYTIGSGIAAALQDALQRPVTVQPFTGSSVYLPLISAGEVTVGLNSAIDAGAWYTGETSGEALSDLRVLARLWPLRQAYITRANDGMTEVGDLAGKRTVVDMTALTGVTAVNKATLMAGGLALEDVVAVEVSGLAAGLDALVEGSVDATAAAIGIPLTQQANATIPGGIRYLSLTGENATTAFFDENLPGVYPLEVGPNPAMPEITEPVVISAYDIFLTTSASLSDEEATAILTALYDAFPQLREDYPPLRGGAQDDMGNASNTVPYHPAAIAFFKEKGLWSDENDTREATFTE
;
A
#
# COMPACT_ATOMS: atom_id res chain seq x y z
N MET A 1 9.05 -91.55 -9.93
CA MET A 1 8.03 -92.30 -9.27
C MET A 1 7.18 -91.33 -8.41
N GLN A 2 5.96 -91.15 -8.81
CA GLN A 2 4.72 -91.02 -8.00
C GLN A 2 4.69 -89.83 -7.03
N SER A 3 3.91 -88.82 -7.32
CA SER A 3 2.45 -88.64 -7.21
C SER A 3 2.02 -88.43 -5.75
N ILE A 4 1.28 -87.44 -5.37
CA ILE A 4 -0.15 -87.26 -5.46
C ILE A 4 -0.60 -86.13 -4.51
N PHE A 5 -1.44 -85.22 -5.00
CA PHE A 5 -2.71 -84.66 -4.56
C PHE A 5 -2.86 -83.71 -3.36
N LYS A 6 -3.31 -82.56 -3.74
CA LYS A 6 -4.59 -81.87 -3.43
C LYS A 6 -4.83 -81.41 -1.99
N GLY A 7 -5.07 -80.13 -1.85
CA GLY A 7 -5.81 -79.52 -0.74
C GLY A 7 -6.14 -78.06 -1.10
N ILE A 8 -7.31 -77.82 -1.68
CA ILE A 8 -7.91 -76.52 -1.93
C ILE A 8 -8.48 -76.03 -0.59
N ALA A 9 -7.99 -74.88 -0.12
CA ALA A 9 -8.71 -74.08 0.90
C ALA A 9 -8.88 -72.69 0.37
N ALA A 10 -10.11 -72.32 -0.02
CA ALA A 10 -10.49 -70.98 -0.39
C ALA A 10 -10.58 -70.12 0.88
N ALA A 11 -9.67 -69.19 1.00
CA ALA A 11 -9.79 -68.10 1.98
C ALA A 11 -10.35 -66.87 1.26
N ALA A 12 -11.59 -66.50 1.56
CA ALA A 12 -12.23 -65.29 1.10
C ALA A 12 -11.50 -64.07 1.74
N ALA A 13 -10.75 -63.34 0.95
CA ALA A 13 -10.19 -62.06 1.37
C ALA A 13 -11.30 -61.00 1.32
N ILE A 14 -11.80 -60.60 2.49
CA ILE A 14 -12.61 -59.39 2.65
C ILE A 14 -11.65 -58.22 2.46
N VAL A 15 -11.68 -57.60 1.28
CA VAL A 15 -11.07 -56.30 1.03
C VAL A 15 -11.95 -55.25 1.70
N ALA A 16 -11.58 -54.89 2.92
CA ALA A 16 -12.10 -53.66 3.54
C ALA A 16 -11.58 -52.46 2.70
N ALA A 17 -12.42 -51.95 1.83
CA ALA A 17 -12.20 -50.66 1.19
C ALA A 17 -12.30 -49.58 2.29
N THR A 18 -11.17 -49.30 2.94
CA THR A 18 -11.01 -48.05 3.67
C THR A 18 -10.96 -46.98 2.60
N GLY A 19 -12.11 -46.33 2.37
CA GLY A 19 -12.17 -45.08 1.62
C GLY A 19 -11.23 -44.08 2.28
N PHE A 20 -10.07 -43.89 1.70
CA PHE A 20 -9.33 -42.67 1.92
C PHE A 20 -10.22 -41.56 1.39
N VAL A 21 -10.94 -40.89 2.28
CA VAL A 21 -11.42 -39.55 2.05
C VAL A 21 -10.14 -38.75 1.93
N SER A 22 -9.62 -38.60 0.71
CA SER A 22 -8.69 -37.53 0.35
C SER A 22 -9.50 -36.27 0.55
N GLY A 23 -9.52 -35.76 1.80
CA GLY A 23 -9.82 -34.36 2.00
C GLY A 23 -8.84 -33.63 1.09
N ASP A 24 -9.35 -32.88 0.16
CA ASP A 24 -8.63 -31.82 -0.50
C ASP A 24 -8.14 -30.87 0.62
N ALA A 25 -7.00 -31.23 1.22
CA ALA A 25 -6.09 -30.24 1.71
C ALA A 25 -5.57 -29.58 0.42
N ALA A 26 -6.41 -28.71 -0.18
CA ALA A 26 -5.93 -27.72 -1.10
C ALA A 26 -4.67 -27.19 -0.44
N ALA A 27 -3.53 -27.35 -1.11
CA ALA A 27 -2.26 -26.83 -0.64
C ALA A 27 -2.49 -25.34 -0.46
N GLN A 28 -2.85 -24.93 0.77
CA GLN A 28 -3.03 -23.54 1.12
C GLN A 28 -1.66 -22.91 0.90
N GLY A 29 -1.52 -22.26 -0.25
CA GLY A 29 -0.27 -21.70 -0.72
C GLY A 29 0.28 -20.67 0.26
N ARG A 30 1.55 -20.34 0.09
CA ARG A 30 2.17 -19.21 0.81
C ARG A 30 1.43 -17.94 0.45
N VAL A 31 1.09 -17.10 1.44
CA VAL A 31 0.65 -15.72 1.21
C VAL A 31 1.88 -14.84 1.03
N THR A 32 1.90 -14.03 -0.03
CA THR A 32 2.95 -13.05 -0.28
C THR A 32 2.38 -11.63 -0.19
N ILE A 33 3.10 -10.73 0.49
CA ILE A 33 2.72 -9.33 0.64
C ILE A 33 3.74 -8.46 -0.08
N GLY A 34 3.34 -7.84 -1.19
CA GLY A 34 4.15 -6.86 -1.92
C GLY A 34 4.24 -5.54 -1.14
N THR A 35 5.46 -5.04 -0.98
CA THR A 35 5.74 -3.78 -0.28
C THR A 35 6.82 -2.97 -0.99
N ASN A 36 6.92 -1.69 -0.65
CA ASN A 36 8.06 -0.86 -0.98
C ASN A 36 9.34 -1.34 -0.24
N PRO A 37 10.51 -0.76 -0.50
CA PRO A 37 11.78 -1.21 0.10
C PRO A 37 11.77 -1.23 1.63
N GLN A 38 12.71 -1.98 2.21
CA GLN A 38 13.00 -1.91 3.64
C GLN A 38 13.23 -0.46 4.08
N GLY A 39 12.72 -0.11 5.26
CA GLY A 39 12.74 1.26 5.78
C GLY A 39 11.59 2.14 5.28
N SER A 40 10.79 1.69 4.33
CA SER A 40 9.53 2.35 3.96
C SER A 40 8.42 2.02 4.95
N LEU A 41 7.37 2.86 4.95
CA LEU A 41 6.19 2.62 5.76
C LEU A 41 5.47 1.33 5.36
N TYR A 42 5.35 1.05 4.05
CA TYR A 42 4.72 -0.16 3.55
C TYR A 42 5.45 -1.43 4.02
N TYR A 43 6.79 -1.42 4.01
CA TYR A 43 7.55 -2.56 4.52
C TYR A 43 7.33 -2.77 6.02
N THR A 44 7.35 -1.69 6.79
CA THR A 44 7.16 -1.74 8.25
C THR A 44 5.77 -2.28 8.60
N ILE A 45 4.71 -1.71 8.02
CA ILE A 45 3.32 -2.14 8.27
C ILE A 45 3.05 -3.51 7.66
N GLY A 46 3.54 -3.76 6.44
CA GLY A 46 3.40 -5.06 5.78
C GLY A 46 4.03 -6.19 6.57
N SER A 47 5.14 -5.93 7.27
CA SER A 47 5.76 -6.91 8.17
C SER A 47 4.88 -7.21 9.39
N GLY A 48 4.23 -6.19 9.96
CA GLY A 48 3.26 -6.39 11.04
C GLY A 48 2.04 -7.17 10.60
N ILE A 49 1.48 -6.82 9.44
CA ILE A 49 0.36 -7.55 8.83
C ILE A 49 0.77 -9.00 8.55
N ALA A 50 1.97 -9.23 8.00
CA ALA A 50 2.45 -10.59 7.72
C ALA A 50 2.51 -11.45 8.98
N ALA A 51 3.02 -10.90 10.10
CA ALA A 51 3.07 -11.62 11.38
C ALA A 51 1.66 -11.97 11.88
N ALA A 52 0.73 -11.01 11.86
CA ALA A 52 -0.65 -11.22 12.28
C ALA A 52 -1.38 -12.25 11.40
N LEU A 53 -1.23 -12.17 10.07
CA LEU A 53 -1.81 -13.14 9.15
C LEU A 53 -1.20 -14.53 9.33
N GLN A 54 0.11 -14.65 9.52
CA GLN A 54 0.78 -15.93 9.77
C GLN A 54 0.24 -16.62 11.01
N ASP A 55 0.06 -15.86 12.09
CA ASP A 55 -0.48 -16.38 13.35
C ASP A 55 -1.95 -16.80 13.21
N ALA A 56 -2.77 -16.01 12.51
CA ALA A 56 -4.18 -16.33 12.32
C ALA A 56 -4.41 -17.49 11.34
N LEU A 57 -3.67 -17.48 10.20
CA LEU A 57 -3.86 -18.47 9.14
C LEU A 57 -3.06 -19.77 9.36
N GLN A 58 -2.15 -19.81 10.35
CA GLN A 58 -1.30 -20.97 10.68
C GLN A 58 -0.50 -21.49 9.46
N ARG A 59 -0.05 -20.59 8.61
CA ARG A 59 0.75 -20.90 7.40
C ARG A 59 1.72 -19.76 7.07
N PRO A 60 2.76 -20.00 6.25
CA PRO A 60 3.77 -18.99 5.95
C PRO A 60 3.18 -17.77 5.24
N VAL A 61 3.46 -16.59 5.78
CA VAL A 61 3.20 -15.29 5.15
C VAL A 61 4.54 -14.58 4.95
N THR A 62 4.85 -14.15 3.73
CA THR A 62 6.15 -13.59 3.39
C THR A 62 6.01 -12.19 2.83
N VAL A 63 6.75 -11.23 3.38
CA VAL A 63 6.88 -9.90 2.79
C VAL A 63 7.90 -9.93 1.67
N GLN A 64 7.53 -9.37 0.52
CA GLN A 64 8.40 -9.19 -0.64
C GLN A 64 8.61 -7.69 -0.89
N PRO A 65 9.79 -7.14 -0.56
CA PRO A 65 10.11 -5.76 -0.83
C PRO A 65 10.49 -5.57 -2.31
N PHE A 66 9.94 -4.54 -2.93
CA PHE A 66 10.23 -4.10 -4.29
C PHE A 66 10.71 -2.65 -4.26
N THR A 67 11.23 -2.14 -5.38
CA THR A 67 11.67 -0.74 -5.49
C THR A 67 10.49 0.24 -5.32
N GLY A 68 9.28 -0.16 -5.72
CA GLY A 68 8.05 0.61 -5.57
C GLY A 68 6.83 -0.15 -6.05
N SER A 69 5.63 0.40 -5.75
CA SER A 69 4.34 -0.21 -6.08
C SER A 69 4.16 -0.45 -7.58
N SER A 70 4.69 0.41 -8.42
CA SER A 70 4.62 0.24 -9.88
C SER A 70 5.33 -1.03 -10.38
N VAL A 71 6.23 -1.62 -9.57
CA VAL A 71 6.92 -2.87 -9.92
C VAL A 71 6.07 -4.09 -9.56
N TYR A 72 5.34 -4.06 -8.45
CA TYR A 72 4.60 -5.23 -7.98
C TYR A 72 3.08 -5.19 -8.26
N LEU A 73 2.50 -4.05 -8.64
CA LEU A 73 1.09 -3.98 -9.06
C LEU A 73 0.79 -4.92 -10.24
N PRO A 74 1.63 -4.98 -11.31
CA PRO A 74 1.45 -5.97 -12.37
C PRO A 74 1.51 -7.41 -11.87
N LEU A 75 2.40 -7.71 -10.89
CA LEU A 75 2.53 -9.05 -10.31
C LEU A 75 1.31 -9.41 -9.45
N ILE A 76 0.71 -8.43 -8.75
CA ILE A 76 -0.56 -8.63 -8.04
C ILE A 76 -1.67 -8.93 -9.05
N SER A 77 -1.82 -8.11 -10.09
CA SER A 77 -2.84 -8.32 -11.12
C SER A 77 -2.74 -9.70 -11.76
N ALA A 78 -1.50 -10.17 -12.01
CA ALA A 78 -1.23 -11.51 -12.54
C ALA A 78 -1.41 -12.65 -11.51
N GLY A 79 -1.64 -12.34 -10.22
CA GLY A 79 -1.74 -13.34 -9.15
C GLY A 79 -0.40 -13.94 -8.70
N GLU A 80 0.73 -13.37 -9.10
CA GLU A 80 2.08 -13.83 -8.70
C GLU A 80 2.44 -13.34 -7.29
N VAL A 81 1.91 -12.18 -6.87
CA VAL A 81 1.93 -11.65 -5.51
C VAL A 81 0.52 -11.67 -4.99
N THR A 82 0.29 -12.30 -3.83
CA THR A 82 -1.06 -12.54 -3.30
C THR A 82 -1.80 -11.25 -2.98
N VAL A 83 -1.14 -10.37 -2.22
CA VAL A 83 -1.67 -9.04 -1.84
C VAL A 83 -0.55 -8.01 -1.82
N GLY A 84 -0.88 -6.73 -1.84
CA GLY A 84 0.11 -5.67 -1.70
C GLY A 84 -0.43 -4.39 -1.09
N LEU A 85 0.46 -3.59 -0.53
CA LEU A 85 0.14 -2.27 0.03
C LEU A 85 0.34 -1.22 -1.06
N ASN A 86 -0.74 -0.54 -1.48
CA ASN A 86 -0.70 0.42 -2.57
C ASN A 86 -1.45 1.69 -2.21
N SER A 87 -1.01 2.82 -2.76
CA SER A 87 -1.81 4.04 -2.71
C SER A 87 -3.05 3.92 -3.58
N ALA A 88 -4.13 4.58 -3.19
CA ALA A 88 -5.32 4.72 -4.01
C ALA A 88 -4.99 5.30 -5.39
N ILE A 89 -4.10 6.29 -5.42
CA ILE A 89 -3.68 6.98 -6.65
C ILE A 89 -2.96 6.01 -7.61
N ASP A 90 -1.96 5.27 -7.09
CA ASP A 90 -1.16 4.35 -7.91
C ASP A 90 -2.03 3.17 -8.41
N ALA A 91 -2.83 2.58 -7.50
CA ALA A 91 -3.74 1.49 -7.87
C ALA A 91 -4.75 1.93 -8.94
N GLY A 92 -5.36 3.11 -8.81
CA GLY A 92 -6.32 3.65 -9.79
C GLY A 92 -5.69 3.89 -11.15
N ALA A 93 -4.52 4.57 -11.20
CA ALA A 93 -3.82 4.87 -12.44
C ALA A 93 -3.36 3.61 -13.21
N TRP A 94 -2.98 2.56 -12.49
CA TRP A 94 -2.67 1.26 -13.10
C TRP A 94 -3.94 0.51 -13.53
N TYR A 95 -5.01 0.58 -12.74
CA TYR A 95 -6.28 -0.05 -13.08
C TYR A 95 -6.87 0.50 -14.39
N THR A 96 -6.80 1.81 -14.58
CA THR A 96 -7.29 2.49 -15.79
C THR A 96 -6.30 2.44 -16.96
N GLY A 97 -5.05 2.08 -16.72
CA GLY A 97 -3.99 2.07 -17.73
C GLY A 97 -3.34 3.44 -17.98
N GLU A 98 -3.65 4.46 -17.20
CA GLU A 98 -3.05 5.80 -17.34
C GLU A 98 -1.52 5.77 -17.21
N THR A 99 -0.98 4.86 -16.39
CA THR A 99 0.47 4.77 -16.14
C THR A 99 1.24 4.13 -17.28
N SER A 100 0.73 3.04 -17.85
CA SER A 100 1.47 2.19 -18.80
C SER A 100 0.83 2.11 -20.18
N GLY A 101 -0.39 2.64 -20.34
CA GLY A 101 -1.21 2.43 -21.53
C GLY A 101 -1.91 1.06 -21.55
N GLU A 102 -1.65 0.19 -20.58
CA GLU A 102 -2.29 -1.12 -20.40
C GLU A 102 -2.97 -1.17 -19.04
N ALA A 103 -4.28 -1.41 -19.04
CA ALA A 103 -5.09 -1.46 -17.83
C ALA A 103 -4.88 -2.77 -17.07
N LEU A 104 -4.64 -2.68 -15.77
CA LEU A 104 -4.61 -3.83 -14.87
C LEU A 104 -6.01 -4.09 -14.31
N SER A 105 -6.96 -4.46 -15.18
CA SER A 105 -8.38 -4.63 -14.85
C SER A 105 -8.68 -5.74 -13.83
N ASP A 106 -7.71 -6.60 -13.52
CA ASP A 106 -7.83 -7.65 -12.51
C ASP A 106 -7.47 -7.19 -11.10
N LEU A 107 -6.99 -5.94 -10.90
CA LEU A 107 -6.76 -5.41 -9.57
C LEU A 107 -8.06 -5.29 -8.78
N ARG A 108 -8.02 -5.64 -7.48
CA ARG A 108 -9.13 -5.53 -6.54
C ARG A 108 -8.63 -4.99 -5.20
N VAL A 109 -9.50 -4.28 -4.49
CA VAL A 109 -9.26 -3.85 -3.10
C VAL A 109 -9.82 -4.92 -2.16
N LEU A 110 -9.03 -5.32 -1.16
CA LEU A 110 -9.51 -6.09 -0.01
C LEU A 110 -9.94 -5.16 1.13
N ALA A 111 -9.12 -4.16 1.43
CA ALA A 111 -9.40 -3.22 2.52
C ALA A 111 -8.67 -1.89 2.31
N ARG A 112 -9.28 -0.80 2.78
CA ARG A 112 -8.60 0.44 3.10
C ARG A 112 -7.91 0.30 4.45
N LEU A 113 -6.67 0.78 4.58
CA LEU A 113 -5.88 0.57 5.79
C LEU A 113 -5.65 1.87 6.58
N TRP A 114 -5.08 2.89 5.96
CA TRP A 114 -4.80 4.18 6.61
C TRP A 114 -4.58 5.29 5.58
N PRO A 115 -4.72 6.57 5.96
CA PRO A 115 -4.24 7.68 5.15
C PRO A 115 -2.72 7.81 5.27
N LEU A 116 -2.00 7.74 4.14
CA LEU A 116 -0.59 8.06 4.08
C LEU A 116 -0.40 9.57 4.04
N ARG A 117 0.59 10.07 4.76
CA ARG A 117 0.97 11.48 4.85
C ARG A 117 2.29 11.67 4.15
N GLN A 118 2.31 12.49 3.10
CA GLN A 118 3.47 12.76 2.26
C GLN A 118 3.77 14.24 2.24
N ALA A 119 5.05 14.60 2.34
CA ALA A 119 5.50 15.98 2.20
C ALA A 119 6.80 16.04 1.40
N TYR A 120 7.07 17.18 0.79
CA TYR A 120 8.43 17.54 0.41
C TYR A 120 9.26 17.78 1.66
N ILE A 121 10.50 17.30 1.62
CA ILE A 121 11.51 17.51 2.66
C ILE A 121 12.76 18.13 2.06
N THR A 122 13.43 18.94 2.87
CA THR A 122 14.70 19.62 2.55
C THR A 122 15.65 19.49 3.73
N ARG A 123 16.91 19.91 3.56
CA ARG A 123 17.82 20.08 4.69
C ARG A 123 17.36 21.27 5.54
N ALA A 124 17.25 21.08 6.86
CA ALA A 124 16.68 22.10 7.75
C ALA A 124 17.38 23.46 7.70
N ASN A 125 18.69 23.49 7.35
CA ASN A 125 19.51 24.70 7.28
C ASN A 125 19.39 25.45 5.93
N ASP A 126 18.63 24.92 4.94
CA ASP A 126 18.51 25.56 3.63
C ASP A 126 17.53 26.74 3.63
N GLY A 127 16.84 27.00 4.74
CA GLY A 127 15.97 28.15 4.94
C GLY A 127 14.58 28.03 4.30
N MET A 128 14.30 26.94 3.58
CA MET A 128 12.99 26.68 2.98
C MET A 128 12.00 26.20 4.05
N THR A 129 10.76 26.68 4.01
CA THR A 129 9.70 26.37 4.99
C THR A 129 8.40 25.93 4.34
N GLU A 130 8.19 26.28 3.09
CA GLU A 130 6.97 25.98 2.35
C GLU A 130 7.27 25.47 0.93
N VAL A 131 6.28 24.83 0.32
CA VAL A 131 6.43 24.24 -1.04
C VAL A 131 6.78 25.32 -2.07
N GLY A 132 6.27 26.54 -1.92
CA GLY A 132 6.61 27.69 -2.80
C GLY A 132 8.08 28.03 -2.84
N ASP A 133 8.85 27.73 -1.78
CA ASP A 133 10.30 27.97 -1.71
C ASP A 133 11.12 27.07 -2.65
N LEU A 134 10.48 26.06 -3.26
CA LEU A 134 11.11 25.17 -4.24
C LEU A 134 11.33 25.81 -5.61
N ALA A 135 10.87 27.04 -5.84
CA ALA A 135 11.13 27.77 -7.08
C ALA A 135 12.64 27.83 -7.39
N GLY A 136 13.04 27.34 -8.55
CA GLY A 136 14.44 27.26 -9.00
C GLY A 136 15.31 26.23 -8.30
N LYS A 137 14.75 25.37 -7.42
CA LYS A 137 15.49 24.34 -6.69
C LYS A 137 15.50 23.01 -7.44
N ARG A 138 16.55 22.22 -7.25
CA ARG A 138 16.65 20.85 -7.75
C ARG A 138 15.74 19.97 -6.89
N THR A 139 14.59 19.64 -7.45
CA THR A 139 13.51 18.97 -6.73
C THR A 139 13.22 17.62 -7.36
N VAL A 140 13.21 16.54 -6.57
CA VAL A 140 12.75 15.23 -7.04
C VAL A 140 11.25 15.33 -7.31
N VAL A 141 10.90 15.27 -8.59
CA VAL A 141 9.50 15.27 -9.05
C VAL A 141 9.07 13.87 -9.44
N ASP A 142 9.89 13.20 -10.25
CA ASP A 142 9.55 11.90 -10.80
C ASP A 142 10.29 10.76 -10.06
N MET A 143 9.50 9.73 -9.65
CA MET A 143 9.99 8.49 -9.07
C MET A 143 9.50 7.32 -9.93
N THR A 144 10.37 6.75 -10.76
CA THR A 144 9.96 5.79 -11.81
C THR A 144 9.29 4.53 -11.28
N ALA A 145 9.65 4.08 -10.08
CA ALA A 145 9.03 2.92 -9.42
C ALA A 145 7.79 3.27 -8.55
N LEU A 146 7.42 4.57 -8.47
CA LEU A 146 6.35 5.09 -7.61
C LEU A 146 5.53 6.14 -8.39
N THR A 147 4.81 5.70 -9.41
CA THR A 147 4.07 6.60 -10.31
C THR A 147 2.98 7.40 -9.60
N GLY A 148 2.30 6.79 -8.62
CA GLY A 148 1.35 7.50 -7.77
C GLY A 148 2.01 8.60 -6.93
N VAL A 149 3.23 8.36 -6.39
CA VAL A 149 4.00 9.40 -5.69
C VAL A 149 4.39 10.53 -6.64
N THR A 150 4.80 10.20 -7.87
CA THR A 150 5.06 11.20 -8.92
C THR A 150 3.86 12.10 -9.16
N ALA A 151 2.65 11.52 -9.29
CA ALA A 151 1.42 12.30 -9.46
C ALA A 151 1.17 13.22 -8.26
N VAL A 152 1.30 12.70 -7.02
CA VAL A 152 1.16 13.50 -5.79
C VAL A 152 2.21 14.60 -5.70
N ASN A 153 3.46 14.33 -6.08
CA ASN A 153 4.53 15.34 -6.12
C ASN A 153 4.15 16.52 -7.02
N LYS A 154 3.69 16.23 -8.25
CA LYS A 154 3.28 17.24 -9.23
C LYS A 154 2.08 18.04 -8.71
N ALA A 155 1.06 17.37 -8.22
CA ALA A 155 -0.12 18.04 -7.64
C ALA A 155 0.24 18.90 -6.41
N THR A 156 1.17 18.44 -5.57
CA THR A 156 1.64 19.19 -4.39
C THR A 156 2.40 20.46 -4.80
N LEU A 157 3.25 20.40 -5.84
CA LEU A 157 3.90 21.61 -6.39
C LEU A 157 2.86 22.62 -6.89
N MET A 158 1.90 22.14 -7.69
CA MET A 158 0.83 23.00 -8.23
C MET A 158 -0.04 23.61 -7.12
N ALA A 159 -0.38 22.82 -6.09
CA ALA A 159 -1.11 23.31 -4.93
C ALA A 159 -0.30 24.34 -4.11
N GLY A 160 1.03 24.23 -4.10
CA GLY A 160 1.96 25.23 -3.53
C GLY A 160 2.21 26.45 -4.42
N GLY A 161 1.48 26.57 -5.55
CA GLY A 161 1.58 27.72 -6.47
C GLY A 161 2.73 27.66 -7.48
N LEU A 162 3.34 26.48 -7.68
CA LEU A 162 4.42 26.28 -8.62
C LEU A 162 3.95 25.50 -9.86
N ALA A 163 4.34 25.95 -11.05
CA ALA A 163 4.30 25.11 -12.25
C ALA A 163 5.52 24.16 -12.25
N LEU A 164 5.46 23.09 -13.04
CA LEU A 164 6.56 22.11 -13.08
C LEU A 164 7.87 22.71 -13.64
N GLU A 165 7.76 23.70 -14.50
CA GLU A 165 8.89 24.48 -15.05
C GLU A 165 9.52 25.45 -14.06
N ASP A 166 8.86 25.74 -12.94
CA ASP A 166 9.41 26.61 -11.89
C ASP A 166 10.47 25.93 -11.03
N VAL A 167 10.58 24.60 -11.11
CA VAL A 167 11.60 23.81 -10.41
C VAL A 167 12.59 23.19 -11.38
N VAL A 168 13.79 22.87 -10.91
CA VAL A 168 14.73 22.02 -11.65
C VAL A 168 14.36 20.58 -11.34
N ALA A 169 13.46 20.01 -12.14
CA ALA A 169 12.92 18.67 -11.93
C ALA A 169 14.02 17.60 -12.05
N VAL A 170 14.06 16.71 -11.07
CA VAL A 170 14.99 15.57 -11.02
C VAL A 170 14.18 14.28 -10.98
N GLU A 171 14.60 13.30 -11.78
CA GLU A 171 14.06 11.94 -11.78
C GLU A 171 14.98 11.02 -10.98
N VAL A 172 14.37 10.14 -10.18
CA VAL A 172 15.05 9.07 -9.42
C VAL A 172 14.30 7.74 -9.57
N SER A 173 14.95 6.65 -9.20
CA SER A 173 14.32 5.33 -9.28
C SER A 173 13.20 5.11 -8.25
N GLY A 174 13.25 5.81 -7.09
CA GLY A 174 12.27 5.68 -6.02
C GLY A 174 12.70 6.35 -4.74
N LEU A 175 12.00 6.03 -3.64
CA LEU A 175 12.10 6.72 -2.34
C LEU A 175 13.53 6.76 -1.79
N ALA A 176 14.22 5.61 -1.72
CA ALA A 176 15.57 5.55 -1.17
C ALA A 176 16.54 6.42 -1.99
N ALA A 177 16.49 6.32 -3.32
CA ALA A 177 17.35 7.12 -4.19
C ALA A 177 17.10 8.63 -4.05
N GLY A 178 15.85 9.06 -3.85
CA GLY A 178 15.53 10.47 -3.59
C GLY A 178 16.09 10.95 -2.25
N LEU A 179 16.00 10.13 -1.20
CA LEU A 179 16.56 10.46 0.12
C LEU A 179 18.10 10.48 0.10
N ASP A 180 18.74 9.51 -0.57
CA ASP A 180 20.19 9.49 -0.74
C ASP A 180 20.66 10.72 -1.48
N ALA A 181 19.98 11.13 -2.56
CA ALA A 181 20.28 12.35 -3.32
C ALA A 181 20.17 13.63 -2.44
N LEU A 182 19.20 13.68 -1.52
CA LEU A 182 19.08 14.78 -0.56
C LEU A 182 20.24 14.78 0.45
N VAL A 183 20.61 13.62 0.99
CA VAL A 183 21.75 13.46 1.92
C VAL A 183 23.06 13.87 1.25
N GLU A 184 23.28 13.45 0.01
CA GLU A 184 24.47 13.78 -0.78
C GLU A 184 24.52 15.25 -1.26
N GLY A 185 23.38 15.95 -1.22
CA GLY A 185 23.26 17.33 -1.69
C GLY A 185 23.17 17.47 -3.21
N SER A 186 22.91 16.39 -3.94
CA SER A 186 22.67 16.40 -5.38
C SER A 186 21.30 16.97 -5.75
N VAL A 187 20.33 16.91 -4.82
CA VAL A 187 19.05 17.62 -4.87
C VAL A 187 18.87 18.53 -3.65
N ASP A 188 17.93 19.46 -3.75
CA ASP A 188 17.59 20.40 -2.68
C ASP A 188 16.34 19.94 -1.93
N ALA A 189 15.47 19.20 -2.60
CA ALA A 189 14.28 18.61 -2.01
C ALA A 189 13.90 17.24 -2.64
N THR A 190 13.27 16.40 -1.84
CA THR A 190 12.61 15.15 -2.26
C THR A 190 11.32 14.98 -1.50
N ALA A 191 10.40 14.13 -1.98
CA ALA A 191 9.18 13.81 -1.25
C ALA A 191 9.30 12.49 -0.52
N ALA A 192 8.73 12.40 0.68
CA ALA A 192 8.68 11.18 1.47
C ALA A 192 7.49 11.16 2.42
N ALA A 193 7.11 9.95 2.84
CA ALA A 193 6.14 9.78 3.92
C ALA A 193 6.73 10.27 5.25
N ILE A 194 5.86 10.86 6.09
CA ILE A 194 6.25 11.39 7.40
C ILE A 194 6.54 10.25 8.38
N GLY A 195 7.63 10.38 9.15
CA GLY A 195 7.95 9.51 10.28
C GLY A 195 8.42 8.10 9.90
N ILE A 196 8.85 7.87 8.67
CA ILE A 196 9.38 6.58 8.24
C ILE A 196 10.85 6.40 8.64
N PRO A 197 11.35 5.17 8.84
CA PRO A 197 12.74 4.91 9.18
C PRO A 197 13.76 5.57 8.23
N LEU A 198 13.48 5.59 6.93
CA LEU A 198 14.38 6.23 5.95
C LEU A 198 14.48 7.75 6.13
N THR A 199 13.38 8.45 6.43
CA THR A 199 13.42 9.89 6.73
C THR A 199 14.11 10.17 8.06
N GLN A 200 13.93 9.30 9.07
CA GLN A 200 14.65 9.40 10.35
C GLN A 200 16.16 9.20 10.17
N GLN A 201 16.57 8.27 9.30
CA GLN A 201 17.97 8.07 8.95
C GLN A 201 18.55 9.30 8.26
N ALA A 202 17.83 9.86 7.26
CA ALA A 202 18.25 11.11 6.60
C ALA A 202 18.36 12.27 7.60
N ASN A 203 17.37 12.41 8.51
CA ASN A 203 17.39 13.42 9.56
C ASN A 203 18.61 13.29 10.48
N ALA A 204 19.01 12.08 10.83
CA ALA A 204 20.19 11.83 11.66
C ALA A 204 21.53 12.04 10.93
N THR A 205 21.53 11.89 9.58
CA THR A 205 22.74 11.96 8.76
C THR A 205 23.03 13.39 8.32
N ILE A 206 22.00 14.18 8.00
CA ILE A 206 22.13 15.55 7.51
C ILE A 206 22.47 16.49 8.68
N PRO A 207 23.55 17.31 8.60
CA PRO A 207 23.85 18.32 9.62
C PRO A 207 22.68 19.30 9.79
N GLY A 208 22.11 19.37 10.99
CA GLY A 208 20.91 20.16 11.29
C GLY A 208 19.60 19.44 11.02
N GLY A 209 19.62 18.25 10.43
CA GLY A 209 18.45 17.44 10.15
C GLY A 209 17.68 17.84 8.89
N ILE A 210 16.49 17.31 8.77
CA ILE A 210 15.54 17.61 7.70
C ILE A 210 14.45 18.57 8.18
N ARG A 211 13.74 19.15 7.23
CA ARG A 211 12.49 19.90 7.45
C ARG A 211 11.45 19.46 6.43
N TYR A 212 10.22 19.26 6.90
CA TYR A 212 9.05 19.11 6.05
C TYR A 212 8.58 20.48 5.58
N LEU A 213 8.32 20.63 4.27
CA LEU A 213 7.80 21.86 3.69
C LEU A 213 6.29 21.90 3.81
N SER A 214 5.76 23.00 4.32
CA SER A 214 4.31 23.18 4.45
C SER A 214 3.70 23.51 3.09
N LEU A 215 2.56 22.87 2.81
CA LEU A 215 1.71 23.23 1.68
C LEU A 215 0.91 24.48 2.06
N THR A 216 1.17 25.59 1.43
CA THR A 216 0.55 26.89 1.68
C THR A 216 0.03 27.50 0.38
N GLY A 217 -0.80 28.53 0.50
CA GLY A 217 -1.34 29.25 -0.66
C GLY A 217 -2.80 28.94 -0.95
N GLU A 218 -3.35 29.63 -1.94
CA GLU A 218 -4.80 29.59 -2.28
C GLU A 218 -5.24 28.20 -2.79
N ASN A 219 -4.33 27.45 -3.39
CA ASN A 219 -4.58 26.12 -3.95
C ASN A 219 -4.37 24.98 -2.94
N ALA A 220 -3.92 25.27 -1.71
CA ALA A 220 -3.73 24.27 -0.66
C ALA A 220 -5.08 23.81 -0.07
N THR A 221 -6.00 23.36 -0.90
CA THR A 221 -7.38 23.00 -0.54
C THR A 221 -7.78 21.64 -1.09
N THR A 222 -8.74 20.99 -0.41
CA THR A 222 -9.34 19.74 -0.90
C THR A 222 -9.96 19.93 -2.29
N ALA A 223 -10.65 21.05 -2.52
CA ALA A 223 -11.28 21.33 -3.81
C ALA A 223 -10.26 21.38 -4.99
N PHE A 224 -9.06 21.94 -4.74
CA PHE A 224 -8.01 21.91 -5.76
C PHE A 224 -7.55 20.48 -6.07
N PHE A 225 -7.34 19.65 -5.05
CA PHE A 225 -6.96 18.25 -5.27
C PHE A 225 -8.07 17.44 -5.91
N ASP A 226 -9.34 17.64 -5.55
CA ASP A 226 -10.48 16.96 -6.19
C ASP A 226 -10.54 17.22 -7.71
N GLU A 227 -10.13 18.41 -8.15
CA GLU A 227 -10.08 18.79 -9.56
C GLU A 227 -8.84 18.24 -10.28
N ASN A 228 -7.67 18.20 -9.62
CA ASN A 228 -6.37 17.92 -10.26
C ASN A 228 -5.82 16.52 -9.99
N LEU A 229 -6.12 15.94 -8.83
CA LEU A 229 -5.74 14.58 -8.43
C LEU A 229 -6.69 14.05 -7.36
N PRO A 230 -7.88 13.56 -7.73
CA PRO A 230 -8.89 13.07 -6.79
C PRO A 230 -8.34 12.00 -5.83
N GLY A 231 -8.76 12.09 -4.56
CA GLY A 231 -8.30 11.18 -3.51
C GLY A 231 -7.07 11.67 -2.73
N VAL A 232 -6.47 12.79 -3.13
CA VAL A 232 -5.48 13.54 -2.35
C VAL A 232 -6.16 14.70 -1.63
N TYR A 233 -5.72 15.01 -0.42
CA TYR A 233 -6.24 16.13 0.37
C TYR A 233 -5.15 16.73 1.26
N PRO A 234 -5.23 18.03 1.60
CA PRO A 234 -4.33 18.65 2.55
C PRO A 234 -4.68 18.22 3.97
N LEU A 235 -3.64 17.93 4.77
CA LEU A 235 -3.79 17.52 6.17
C LEU A 235 -2.76 18.24 7.03
N GLU A 236 -3.21 18.88 8.13
CA GLU A 236 -2.30 19.46 9.11
C GLU A 236 -1.73 18.37 10.04
N VAL A 237 -0.42 18.40 10.23
CA VAL A 237 0.31 17.53 11.17
C VAL A 237 1.05 18.42 12.16
N GLY A 238 0.69 18.30 13.44
CA GLY A 238 1.35 19.03 14.53
C GLY A 238 2.58 18.31 15.08
N PRO A 239 3.34 19.02 15.94
CA PRO A 239 4.47 18.45 16.67
C PRO A 239 4.10 17.18 17.43
N ASN A 240 4.97 16.18 17.34
CA ASN A 240 4.77 14.89 17.98
C ASN A 240 6.13 14.35 18.50
N PRO A 241 6.23 13.87 19.75
CA PRO A 241 7.46 13.30 20.27
C PRO A 241 8.06 12.16 19.44
N ALA A 242 7.23 11.43 18.70
CA ALA A 242 7.67 10.36 17.79
C ALA A 242 8.25 10.89 16.45
N MET A 243 8.08 12.19 16.17
CA MET A 243 8.53 12.87 14.96
C MET A 243 9.19 14.20 15.36
N PRO A 244 10.36 14.17 16.02
CA PRO A 244 11.01 15.36 16.59
C PRO A 244 11.43 16.40 15.53
N GLU A 245 11.50 16.01 14.27
CA GLU A 245 11.74 16.87 13.13
C GLU A 245 10.55 17.79 12.76
N ILE A 246 9.35 17.52 13.30
CA ILE A 246 8.17 18.39 13.18
C ILE A 246 8.09 19.24 14.44
N THR A 247 8.63 20.45 14.37
CA THR A 247 8.66 21.41 15.51
C THR A 247 7.51 22.40 15.50
N GLU A 248 6.86 22.58 14.36
CA GLU A 248 5.72 23.47 14.13
C GLU A 248 4.66 22.72 13.30
N PRO A 249 3.38 23.12 13.34
CA PRO A 249 2.38 22.54 12.46
C PRO A 249 2.78 22.68 10.99
N VAL A 250 2.62 21.60 10.23
CA VAL A 250 2.89 21.54 8.79
C VAL A 250 1.67 20.97 8.07
N VAL A 251 1.24 21.62 7.00
CA VAL A 251 0.20 21.10 6.10
C VAL A 251 0.88 20.28 5.01
N ILE A 252 0.40 19.05 4.81
CA ILE A 252 0.98 18.08 3.88
C ILE A 252 -0.09 17.44 3.00
N SER A 253 0.32 16.74 1.96
CA SER A 253 -0.60 15.91 1.15
C SER A 253 -0.86 14.58 1.84
N ALA A 254 -2.13 14.13 1.85
CA ALA A 254 -2.53 12.84 2.35
C ALA A 254 -3.39 12.09 1.33
N TYR A 255 -3.34 10.75 1.34
CA TYR A 255 -4.14 9.87 0.48
C TYR A 255 -4.23 8.46 1.06
N ASP A 256 -5.26 7.70 0.68
CA ASP A 256 -5.51 6.39 1.28
C ASP A 256 -4.58 5.30 0.76
N ILE A 257 -4.28 4.35 1.65
CA ILE A 257 -3.55 3.12 1.36
C ILE A 257 -4.49 1.93 1.43
N PHE A 258 -4.44 1.11 0.39
CA PHE A 258 -5.21 -0.11 0.27
C PHE A 258 -4.35 -1.36 0.42
N LEU A 259 -4.97 -2.44 0.90
CA LEU A 259 -4.53 -3.80 0.64
C LEU A 259 -5.20 -4.25 -0.66
N THR A 260 -4.42 -4.41 -1.72
CA THR A 260 -4.89 -4.85 -3.04
C THR A 260 -4.56 -6.31 -3.30
N THR A 261 -5.33 -6.92 -4.19
CA THR A 261 -5.18 -8.30 -4.65
C THR A 261 -5.59 -8.42 -6.12
N SER A 262 -5.55 -9.63 -6.67
CA SER A 262 -6.10 -9.98 -7.98
C SER A 262 -7.56 -10.43 -7.88
N ALA A 263 -8.34 -10.19 -8.94
CA ALA A 263 -9.65 -10.80 -9.13
C ALA A 263 -9.61 -12.33 -9.19
N SER A 264 -8.44 -12.91 -9.48
CA SER A 264 -8.22 -14.35 -9.53
C SER A 264 -8.02 -14.98 -8.15
N LEU A 265 -7.85 -14.19 -7.08
CA LEU A 265 -7.81 -14.73 -5.72
C LEU A 265 -9.17 -15.35 -5.39
N SER A 266 -9.17 -16.56 -4.82
CA SER A 266 -10.45 -17.20 -4.47
C SER A 266 -11.17 -16.44 -3.35
N ASP A 267 -12.51 -16.46 -3.36
CA ASP A 267 -13.32 -15.84 -2.31
C ASP A 267 -13.00 -16.40 -0.92
N GLU A 268 -12.69 -17.69 -0.82
CA GLU A 268 -12.29 -18.33 0.43
C GLU A 268 -10.99 -17.74 0.97
N GLU A 269 -9.98 -17.61 0.11
CA GLU A 269 -8.68 -17.06 0.47
C GLU A 269 -8.77 -15.58 0.82
N ALA A 270 -9.49 -14.81 0.01
CA ALA A 270 -9.73 -13.39 0.24
C ALA A 270 -10.45 -13.14 1.57
N THR A 271 -11.48 -13.95 1.88
CA THR A 271 -12.22 -13.88 3.14
C THR A 271 -11.33 -14.24 4.33
N ALA A 272 -10.50 -15.29 4.21
CA ALA A 272 -9.58 -15.69 5.27
C ALA A 272 -8.55 -14.58 5.60
N ILE A 273 -7.93 -14.00 4.57
CA ILE A 273 -6.97 -12.90 4.73
C ILE A 273 -7.66 -11.68 5.35
N LEU A 274 -8.84 -11.30 4.84
CA LEU A 274 -9.56 -10.12 5.31
C LEU A 274 -10.05 -10.29 6.75
N THR A 275 -10.57 -11.46 7.11
CA THR A 275 -10.99 -11.78 8.49
C THR A 275 -9.81 -11.68 9.46
N ALA A 276 -8.69 -12.31 9.12
CA ALA A 276 -7.48 -12.28 9.94
C ALA A 276 -6.93 -10.86 10.13
N LEU A 277 -6.91 -10.06 9.06
CA LEU A 277 -6.50 -8.67 9.10
C LEU A 277 -7.46 -7.82 9.95
N TYR A 278 -8.76 -7.96 9.74
CA TYR A 278 -9.80 -7.22 10.46
C TYR A 278 -9.71 -7.46 11.97
N ASP A 279 -9.60 -8.71 12.37
CA ASP A 279 -9.52 -9.10 13.79
C ASP A 279 -8.20 -8.62 14.45
N ALA A 280 -7.09 -8.61 13.70
CA ALA A 280 -5.79 -8.13 14.18
C ALA A 280 -5.65 -6.60 14.16
N PHE A 281 -6.50 -5.88 13.44
CA PHE A 281 -6.30 -4.45 13.18
C PHE A 281 -6.26 -3.56 14.43
N PRO A 282 -7.06 -3.78 15.50
CA PRO A 282 -6.94 -3.02 16.73
C PRO A 282 -5.54 -3.08 17.34
N GLN A 283 -4.93 -4.29 17.40
CA GLN A 283 -3.57 -4.46 17.92
C GLN A 283 -2.53 -3.84 16.98
N LEU A 284 -2.68 -4.02 15.66
CA LEU A 284 -1.80 -3.39 14.67
C LEU A 284 -1.81 -1.86 14.79
N ARG A 285 -2.94 -1.22 15.11
CA ARG A 285 -3.02 0.22 15.36
C ARG A 285 -2.28 0.66 16.61
N GLU A 286 -2.21 -0.18 17.64
CA GLU A 286 -1.43 0.10 18.84
C GLU A 286 0.07 0.01 18.56
N ASP A 287 0.48 -1.04 17.85
CA ASP A 287 1.89 -1.35 17.57
C ASP A 287 2.49 -0.43 16.49
N TYR A 288 1.65 0.01 15.52
CA TYR A 288 2.07 0.82 14.37
C TYR A 288 1.34 2.17 14.36
N PRO A 289 1.91 3.24 14.93
CA PRO A 289 1.27 4.56 15.03
C PRO A 289 0.67 5.11 13.73
N PRO A 290 1.25 4.89 12.53
CA PRO A 290 0.64 5.34 11.28
C PRO A 290 -0.75 4.76 11.02
N LEU A 291 -1.03 3.52 11.48
CA LEU A 291 -2.34 2.89 11.33
C LEU A 291 -3.44 3.52 12.20
N ARG A 292 -3.08 4.38 13.17
CA ARG A 292 -4.07 5.09 14.02
C ARG A 292 -4.94 6.05 13.22
N GLY A 293 -4.51 6.45 12.03
CA GLY A 293 -5.32 7.21 11.08
C GLY A 293 -6.43 6.41 10.40
N GLY A 294 -6.38 5.07 10.46
CA GLY A 294 -7.41 4.16 9.97
C GLY A 294 -8.25 3.58 11.11
N ALA A 295 -9.43 3.07 10.80
CA ALA A 295 -10.30 2.35 11.73
C ALA A 295 -10.83 1.07 11.06
N GLN A 296 -11.19 0.06 11.87
CA GLN A 296 -11.85 -1.14 11.34
C GLN A 296 -13.11 -0.80 10.55
N ASP A 297 -13.88 0.17 11.06
CA ASP A 297 -15.14 0.59 10.46
C ASP A 297 -14.96 1.34 9.14
N ASP A 298 -13.74 1.80 8.85
CA ASP A 298 -13.39 2.50 7.59
C ASP A 298 -12.78 1.58 6.54
N MET A 299 -12.55 0.30 6.85
CA MET A 299 -11.87 -0.62 5.94
C MET A 299 -12.62 -0.87 4.63
N GLY A 300 -13.94 -0.76 4.66
CA GLY A 300 -14.83 -0.94 3.52
C GLY A 300 -15.45 0.37 3.03
N ASN A 301 -14.78 1.52 3.15
CA ASN A 301 -15.35 2.80 2.74
C ASN A 301 -15.37 2.98 1.20
N ALA A 302 -16.08 3.99 0.72
CA ALA A 302 -16.29 4.29 -0.70
C ALA A 302 -15.15 5.11 -1.35
N SER A 303 -13.96 5.19 -0.73
CA SER A 303 -12.80 5.93 -1.29
C SER A 303 -11.97 5.12 -2.31
N ASN A 304 -12.42 3.92 -2.65
CA ASN A 304 -11.70 3.02 -3.55
C ASN A 304 -11.59 3.58 -4.98
N THR A 305 -10.41 3.42 -5.56
CA THR A 305 -10.08 3.80 -6.95
C THR A 305 -10.03 2.58 -7.88
N VAL A 306 -10.23 1.40 -7.32
CA VAL A 306 -10.23 0.08 -7.95
C VAL A 306 -11.39 -0.68 -7.33
N PRO A 307 -12.13 -1.56 -8.06
CA PRO A 307 -13.25 -2.30 -7.48
C PRO A 307 -12.84 -3.11 -6.25
N TYR A 308 -13.74 -3.26 -5.29
CA TYR A 308 -13.55 -4.22 -4.21
C TYR A 308 -13.61 -5.66 -4.72
N HIS A 309 -12.87 -6.56 -4.07
CA HIS A 309 -13.01 -7.99 -4.31
C HIS A 309 -14.42 -8.47 -3.87
N PRO A 310 -15.10 -9.37 -4.62
CA PRO A 310 -16.45 -9.83 -4.26
C PRO A 310 -16.54 -10.32 -2.81
N ALA A 311 -15.56 -11.07 -2.34
CA ALA A 311 -15.49 -11.52 -0.94
C ALA A 311 -15.38 -10.36 0.06
N ALA A 312 -14.68 -9.27 -0.27
CA ALA A 312 -14.59 -8.09 0.59
C ALA A 312 -15.94 -7.36 0.67
N ILE A 313 -16.65 -7.22 -0.46
CA ILE A 313 -18.00 -6.67 -0.49
C ILE A 313 -18.94 -7.48 0.42
N ALA A 314 -18.92 -8.82 0.29
CA ALA A 314 -19.72 -9.69 1.11
C ALA A 314 -19.38 -9.57 2.61
N PHE A 315 -18.08 -9.54 2.94
CA PHE A 315 -17.57 -9.37 4.29
C PHE A 315 -18.04 -8.06 4.93
N PHE A 316 -17.87 -6.93 4.24
CA PHE A 316 -18.26 -5.62 4.78
C PHE A 316 -19.79 -5.46 4.88
N LYS A 317 -20.56 -6.06 3.96
CA LYS A 317 -22.03 -6.16 4.09
C LYS A 317 -22.45 -6.96 5.32
N GLU A 318 -21.80 -8.08 5.60
CA GLU A 318 -22.05 -8.88 6.80
C GLU A 318 -21.72 -8.13 8.09
N LYS A 319 -20.63 -7.35 8.09
CA LYS A 319 -20.24 -6.51 9.23
C LYS A 319 -21.09 -5.24 9.38
N GLY A 320 -21.97 -4.91 8.44
CA GLY A 320 -22.76 -3.68 8.44
C GLY A 320 -21.92 -2.41 8.14
N LEU A 321 -20.79 -2.58 7.46
CA LEU A 321 -19.84 -1.53 7.10
C LEU A 321 -19.91 -1.12 5.62
N TRP A 322 -20.93 -1.57 4.92
CA TRP A 322 -21.17 -1.28 3.50
C TRP A 322 -22.39 -0.40 3.34
N SER A 323 -22.25 0.75 2.69
CA SER A 323 -23.31 1.76 2.52
C SER A 323 -23.79 1.83 1.06
N ASP A 324 -24.86 2.59 0.82
CA ASP A 324 -25.36 2.91 -0.53
C ASP A 324 -24.31 3.70 -1.34
N GLU A 325 -23.42 4.46 -0.68
CA GLU A 325 -22.31 5.15 -1.32
C GLU A 325 -21.31 4.17 -1.91
N ASN A 326 -21.04 3.06 -1.21
CA ASN A 326 -20.20 1.98 -1.72
C ASN A 326 -20.80 1.33 -2.97
N ASP A 327 -22.12 1.03 -2.95
CA ASP A 327 -22.79 0.45 -4.13
C ASP A 327 -22.76 1.44 -5.32
N THR A 328 -22.92 2.74 -5.05
CA THR A 328 -22.80 3.79 -6.07
C THR A 328 -21.37 3.84 -6.63
N ARG A 329 -20.37 3.76 -5.76
CA ARG A 329 -18.95 3.77 -6.16
C ARG A 329 -18.59 2.52 -6.98
N GLU A 330 -19.00 1.34 -6.55
CA GLU A 330 -18.76 0.09 -7.29
C GLU A 330 -19.38 0.11 -8.68
N ALA A 331 -20.55 0.71 -8.84
CA ALA A 331 -21.21 0.82 -10.16
C ALA A 331 -20.35 1.58 -11.18
N THR A 332 -19.51 2.52 -10.75
CA THR A 332 -18.63 3.30 -11.66
C THR A 332 -17.53 2.46 -12.33
N PHE A 333 -17.24 1.27 -11.80
CA PHE A 333 -16.21 0.37 -12.39
C PHE A 333 -16.80 -0.64 -13.39
N THR A 334 -18.11 -0.69 -13.55
CA THR A 334 -18.81 -1.62 -14.46
C THR A 334 -19.30 -0.97 -15.75
N GLU A 335 -19.15 0.34 -15.86
CA GLU A 335 -19.46 1.14 -17.06
C GLU A 335 -18.22 1.25 -17.98
#